data_2b9d3a5c9632503ee87de5c12055abc5
#
_entry.id   2b9d3a5c9632503ee87de5c12055abc5
#
_cell.length_a   1.000
_cell.length_b   1.000
_cell.length_c   1.000
_cell.angle_alpha   90.00
_cell.angle_beta   90.00
_cell.angle_gamma   90.00
#
_symmetry.space_group_name_H-M   'P 1'
#
loop_
_entity.id
_entity.type
_entity.pdbx_description
1 polymer ?
#
loop_
_entity_poly.entity_id
_entity_poly.type
_entity_poly.pdbx_seq_one_letter_code
_entity_poly.pdbx_strand_id
1 'polypeptide(L)'
;MRPLIAYSARLSPKPAASQHHRAEDSSNALDSEASAAMARLWNGISHISLALAYTDWALHLWSSPGSQSRLARQAVKHGLDWLADGTRAAWPVPNGLAQPRAPGDFAQAVEQDPRFSSPAWQQWPWLGLATASKAWEAWWQEASSLRGMQDHSREQMRFYGRQMLDMWSPSNWLWTNPQALQAAWSSGGQTLLKGLGQAVDDMRQNQNLAPLNKAPVDIGPGKGL
;
A
#
# COMPACT_ATOMS: atom_id res chain seq x y z
N MET A 1 36.08 77.80 35.97
CA MET A 1 34.71 77.28 35.85
C MET A 1 34.53 76.79 34.46
N ARG A 2 34.47 75.49 34.24
CA ARG A 2 34.14 74.81 32.93
C ARG A 2 32.77 74.13 33.08
N PRO A 3 31.85 74.29 32.14
CA PRO A 3 30.58 73.58 32.23
C PRO A 3 30.71 72.15 31.71
N LEU A 4 30.13 71.19 32.45
CA LEU A 4 29.95 69.79 32.10
C LEU A 4 28.88 69.67 31.01
N ILE A 5 29.27 69.23 29.83
CA ILE A 5 28.36 68.87 28.75
C ILE A 5 27.82 67.45 29.01
N ALA A 6 26.55 67.36 29.35
CA ALA A 6 25.86 66.06 29.48
C ALA A 6 25.68 65.43 28.10
N TYR A 7 26.33 64.30 27.87
CA TYR A 7 26.17 63.48 26.65
C TYR A 7 24.92 62.64 26.79
N SER A 8 23.84 63.11 26.15
CA SER A 8 22.59 62.36 26.07
C SER A 8 22.74 61.23 25.03
N ALA A 9 22.94 59.98 25.50
CA ALA A 9 22.93 58.80 24.64
C ALA A 9 21.53 58.60 24.06
N ARG A 10 21.34 58.89 22.76
CA ARG A 10 20.16 58.50 22.02
C ARG A 10 20.20 56.97 21.84
N LEU A 11 19.27 56.29 22.48
CA LEU A 11 18.95 54.90 22.21
C LEU A 11 18.37 54.83 20.77
N SER A 12 19.18 54.32 19.84
CA SER A 12 18.73 54.02 18.51
C SER A 12 17.67 52.88 18.53
N PRO A 13 16.53 52.97 17.86
CA PRO A 13 15.61 51.85 17.81
C PRO A 13 16.23 50.70 17.06
N LYS A 14 16.21 49.52 17.69
CA LYS A 14 16.68 48.25 17.14
C LYS A 14 15.92 47.95 15.83
N PRO A 15 16.59 47.64 14.70
CA PRO A 15 15.95 47.56 13.40
C PRO A 15 14.96 46.40 13.34
N ALA A 16 13.83 46.64 12.65
CA ALA A 16 12.73 45.73 12.45
C ALA A 16 13.10 44.40 11.70
N ALA A 17 14.33 44.27 11.22
CA ALA A 17 14.86 43.11 10.52
C ALA A 17 14.86 41.82 11.36
N SER A 18 14.90 41.91 12.69
CA SER A 18 14.90 40.74 13.57
C SER A 18 13.54 40.04 13.73
N GLN A 19 12.45 40.72 13.37
CA GLN A 19 11.10 40.14 13.45
C GLN A 19 10.74 39.39 12.15
N HIS A 20 11.18 39.88 11.00
CA HIS A 20 10.98 39.17 9.72
C HIS A 20 11.74 37.85 9.67
N HIS A 21 13.02 37.83 10.07
CA HIS A 21 13.79 36.57 10.14
C HIS A 21 13.17 35.55 11.10
N ARG A 22 12.61 35.98 12.24
CA ARG A 22 12.01 35.06 13.20
C ARG A 22 10.66 34.48 12.70
N ALA A 23 9.92 35.24 11.90
CA ALA A 23 8.68 34.76 11.26
C ALA A 23 8.99 33.77 10.12
N GLU A 24 10.02 34.03 9.32
CA GLU A 24 10.50 33.12 8.27
C GLU A 24 11.05 31.82 8.85
N ASP A 25 11.82 31.87 9.94
CA ASP A 25 12.33 30.69 10.64
C ASP A 25 11.22 29.84 11.25
N SER A 26 10.15 30.48 11.77
CA SER A 26 9.01 29.74 12.33
C SER A 26 8.14 29.11 11.24
N SER A 27 7.95 29.74 10.09
CA SER A 27 7.24 29.15 8.96
C SER A 27 8.00 27.97 8.34
N ASN A 28 9.31 28.11 8.18
CA ASN A 28 10.18 27.04 7.70
C ASN A 28 10.22 25.83 8.66
N ALA A 29 10.17 26.10 9.99
CA ALA A 29 10.09 25.03 10.99
C ALA A 29 8.76 24.28 10.90
N LEU A 30 7.63 24.98 10.76
CA LEU A 30 6.32 24.35 10.57
C LEU A 30 6.24 23.54 9.29
N ASP A 31 6.78 24.05 8.17
CA ASP A 31 6.83 23.33 6.90
C ASP A 31 7.70 22.08 6.99
N SER A 32 8.82 22.15 7.72
CA SER A 32 9.69 21.00 7.93
C SER A 32 9.05 19.93 8.83
N GLU A 33 8.33 20.35 9.88
CA GLU A 33 7.58 19.43 10.75
C GLU A 33 6.40 18.78 10.02
N ALA A 34 5.64 19.55 9.24
CA ALA A 34 4.56 19.05 8.42
C ALA A 34 5.07 18.06 7.36
N SER A 35 6.19 18.38 6.70
CA SER A 35 6.83 17.50 5.73
C SER A 35 7.35 16.21 6.37
N ALA A 36 7.96 16.30 7.56
CA ALA A 36 8.42 15.15 8.32
C ALA A 36 7.25 14.27 8.80
N ALA A 37 6.15 14.86 9.23
CA ALA A 37 4.94 14.13 9.62
C ALA A 37 4.32 13.42 8.42
N MET A 38 4.21 14.10 7.27
CA MET A 38 3.74 13.48 6.02
C MET A 38 4.70 12.38 5.53
N ALA A 39 6.01 12.60 5.58
CA ALA A 39 6.98 11.58 5.21
C ALA A 39 6.88 10.31 6.08
N ARG A 40 6.57 10.43 7.37
CA ARG A 40 6.31 9.30 8.27
C ARG A 40 5.00 8.58 7.91
N LEU A 41 3.93 9.31 7.61
CA LEU A 41 2.65 8.74 7.20
C LEU A 41 2.74 7.98 5.86
N TRP A 42 3.56 8.48 4.93
CA TRP A 42 3.71 7.92 3.59
C TRP A 42 4.97 7.09 3.41
N ASN A 43 5.61 6.71 4.51
CA ASN A 43 6.80 5.84 4.51
C ASN A 43 7.92 6.31 3.55
N GLY A 44 8.16 7.64 3.49
CA GLY A 44 9.19 8.25 2.64
C GLY A 44 8.79 8.46 1.17
N ILE A 45 7.54 8.14 0.79
CA ILE A 45 7.02 8.36 -0.56
C ILE A 45 6.69 9.84 -0.74
N SER A 46 7.25 10.48 -1.78
CA SER A 46 6.85 11.82 -2.16
C SER A 46 5.43 11.82 -2.74
N HIS A 47 4.46 12.31 -1.96
CA HIS A 47 3.07 12.44 -2.40
C HIS A 47 2.92 13.36 -3.62
N ILE A 48 3.80 14.36 -3.76
CA ILE A 48 3.83 15.26 -4.93
C ILE A 48 4.24 14.48 -6.18
N SER A 49 5.31 13.67 -6.08
CA SER A 49 5.79 12.87 -7.20
C SER A 49 4.74 11.83 -7.63
N LEU A 50 4.07 11.20 -6.68
CA LEU A 50 2.98 10.26 -6.96
C LEU A 50 1.78 10.96 -7.61
N ALA A 51 1.40 12.16 -7.13
CA ALA A 51 0.32 12.95 -7.71
C ALA A 51 0.63 13.37 -9.16
N LEU A 52 1.88 13.75 -9.45
CA LEU A 52 2.32 14.09 -10.81
C LEU A 52 2.28 12.86 -11.72
N ALA A 53 2.76 11.71 -11.27
CA ALA A 53 2.71 10.46 -12.04
C ALA A 53 1.27 10.02 -12.31
N TYR A 54 0.38 10.13 -11.31
CA TYR A 54 -1.04 9.85 -11.48
C TYR A 54 -1.71 10.81 -12.47
N THR A 55 -1.39 12.10 -12.40
CA THR A 55 -1.93 13.11 -13.32
C THR A 55 -1.48 12.85 -14.75
N ASP A 56 -0.19 12.54 -14.96
CA ASP A 56 0.35 12.17 -16.26
C ASP A 56 -0.38 10.93 -16.83
N TRP A 57 -0.53 9.88 -16.02
CA TRP A 57 -1.28 8.69 -16.39
C TRP A 57 -2.75 8.99 -16.74
N ALA A 58 -3.45 9.75 -15.88
CA ALA A 58 -4.86 10.05 -16.06
C ALA A 58 -5.13 10.87 -17.33
N LEU A 59 -4.28 11.86 -17.62
CA LEU A 59 -4.39 12.68 -18.82
C LEU A 59 -4.14 11.87 -20.09
N HIS A 60 -3.15 10.97 -20.09
CA HIS A 60 -2.89 10.07 -21.20
C HIS A 60 -4.01 9.06 -21.41
N LEU A 61 -4.56 8.51 -20.32
CA LEU A 61 -5.71 7.62 -20.42
C LEU A 61 -6.93 8.38 -20.97
N TRP A 62 -7.23 9.55 -20.43
CA TRP A 62 -8.38 10.36 -20.85
C TRP A 62 -8.29 10.78 -22.34
N SER A 63 -7.11 11.14 -22.82
CA SER A 63 -6.87 11.56 -24.21
C SER A 63 -6.76 10.39 -25.20
N SER A 64 -6.81 9.13 -24.73
CA SER A 64 -6.56 7.94 -25.57
C SER A 64 -7.77 7.00 -25.63
N PRO A 65 -8.80 7.28 -26.46
CA PRO A 65 -10.01 6.43 -26.58
C PRO A 65 -9.70 4.98 -26.96
N GLY A 66 -8.65 4.77 -27.76
CA GLY A 66 -8.19 3.42 -28.14
C GLY A 66 -7.66 2.63 -26.93
N SER A 67 -6.92 3.27 -26.04
CA SER A 67 -6.45 2.64 -24.79
C SER A 67 -7.60 2.36 -23.84
N GLN A 68 -8.52 3.31 -23.67
CA GLN A 68 -9.72 3.11 -22.85
C GLN A 68 -10.53 1.90 -23.33
N SER A 69 -10.82 1.82 -24.63
CA SER A 69 -11.61 0.70 -25.20
C SER A 69 -10.86 -0.64 -25.10
N ARG A 70 -9.53 -0.65 -25.23
CA ARG A 70 -8.71 -1.85 -25.04
C ARG A 70 -8.77 -2.33 -23.59
N LEU A 71 -8.53 -1.44 -22.64
CA LEU A 71 -8.55 -1.75 -21.20
C LEU A 71 -9.96 -2.20 -20.75
N ALA A 72 -11.01 -1.56 -21.26
CA ALA A 72 -12.39 -1.95 -20.98
C ALA A 72 -12.70 -3.35 -21.51
N ARG A 73 -12.33 -3.65 -22.76
CA ARG A 73 -12.51 -5.01 -23.33
C ARG A 73 -11.74 -6.06 -22.54
N GLN A 74 -10.53 -5.74 -22.10
CA GLN A 74 -9.72 -6.63 -21.30
C GLN A 74 -10.36 -6.88 -19.93
N ALA A 75 -10.84 -5.84 -19.24
CA ALA A 75 -11.56 -5.97 -17.98
C ALA A 75 -12.83 -6.83 -18.13
N VAL A 76 -13.61 -6.62 -19.18
CA VAL A 76 -14.81 -7.45 -19.48
C VAL A 76 -14.40 -8.90 -19.72
N LYS A 77 -13.36 -9.14 -20.56
CA LYS A 77 -12.88 -10.50 -20.82
C LYS A 77 -12.45 -11.19 -19.53
N HIS A 78 -11.62 -10.54 -18.69
CA HIS A 78 -11.17 -11.10 -17.42
C HIS A 78 -12.34 -11.37 -16.48
N GLY A 79 -13.33 -10.48 -16.42
CA GLY A 79 -14.54 -10.68 -15.62
C GLY A 79 -15.38 -11.88 -16.10
N LEU A 80 -15.54 -12.05 -17.41
CA LEU A 80 -16.27 -13.18 -17.99
C LEU A 80 -15.52 -14.51 -17.77
N ASP A 81 -14.21 -14.53 -17.93
CA ASP A 81 -13.37 -15.70 -17.68
C ASP A 81 -13.46 -16.09 -16.18
N TRP A 82 -13.37 -15.11 -15.29
CA TRP A 82 -13.52 -15.31 -13.84
C TRP A 82 -14.90 -15.87 -13.46
N LEU A 83 -15.98 -15.31 -14.01
CA LEU A 83 -17.35 -15.80 -13.79
C LEU A 83 -17.50 -17.24 -14.29
N ALA A 84 -16.96 -17.54 -15.48
CA ALA A 84 -17.02 -18.88 -16.06
C ALA A 84 -16.27 -19.91 -15.21
N ASP A 85 -15.12 -19.55 -14.64
CA ASP A 85 -14.35 -20.43 -13.76
C ASP A 85 -15.03 -20.58 -12.38
N GLY A 86 -15.58 -19.50 -11.84
CA GLY A 86 -16.33 -19.52 -10.58
C GLY A 86 -17.61 -20.37 -10.65
N THR A 87 -18.38 -20.26 -11.74
CA THR A 87 -19.59 -21.06 -11.92
C THR A 87 -19.30 -22.55 -12.06
N ARG A 88 -18.20 -22.92 -12.72
CA ARG A 88 -17.76 -24.32 -12.80
C ARG A 88 -17.31 -24.89 -11.47
N ALA A 89 -16.60 -24.09 -10.68
CA ALA A 89 -16.17 -24.51 -9.35
C ALA A 89 -17.35 -24.65 -8.38
N ALA A 90 -18.37 -23.78 -8.48
CA ALA A 90 -19.56 -23.81 -7.65
C ALA A 90 -20.56 -24.93 -8.05
N TRP A 91 -20.61 -25.27 -9.35
CA TRP A 91 -21.46 -26.33 -9.92
C TRP A 91 -20.63 -27.33 -10.71
N PRO A 92 -19.95 -28.28 -10.03
CA PRO A 92 -19.19 -29.31 -10.72
C PRO A 92 -20.15 -30.17 -11.59
N VAL A 93 -19.92 -30.16 -12.90
CA VAL A 93 -20.65 -31.01 -13.84
C VAL A 93 -20.23 -32.46 -13.57
N PRO A 94 -21.16 -33.42 -13.49
CA PRO A 94 -20.83 -34.84 -13.26
C PRO A 94 -19.77 -35.34 -14.25
N ASN A 95 -18.85 -36.18 -13.76
CA ASN A 95 -17.76 -36.74 -14.53
C ASN A 95 -18.30 -37.42 -15.80
N GLY A 96 -17.82 -37.02 -16.98
CA GLY A 96 -18.19 -37.54 -18.29
C GLY A 96 -18.98 -36.57 -19.18
N LEU A 97 -19.54 -35.49 -18.62
CA LEU A 97 -20.26 -34.47 -19.42
C LEU A 97 -19.47 -33.14 -19.51
N ALA A 98 -18.46 -32.96 -18.67
CA ALA A 98 -17.58 -31.78 -18.75
C ALA A 98 -16.40 -32.09 -19.68
N GLN A 99 -16.21 -31.28 -20.71
CA GLN A 99 -14.97 -31.33 -21.46
C GLN A 99 -13.83 -30.83 -20.56
N PRO A 100 -12.69 -31.57 -20.46
CA PRO A 100 -11.51 -31.10 -19.75
C PRO A 100 -11.01 -29.81 -20.42
N ARG A 101 -11.26 -28.67 -19.80
CA ARG A 101 -10.62 -27.42 -20.21
C ARG A 101 -9.38 -27.23 -19.34
N ALA A 102 -8.28 -26.84 -19.97
CA ALA A 102 -7.11 -26.40 -19.23
C ALA A 102 -7.51 -25.31 -18.21
N PRO A 103 -6.87 -25.30 -17.03
CA PRO A 103 -7.02 -24.18 -16.08
C PRO A 103 -6.85 -22.85 -16.82
N GLY A 104 -7.68 -21.86 -16.51
CA GLY A 104 -7.53 -20.54 -17.10
C GLY A 104 -6.16 -19.94 -16.76
N ASP A 105 -5.68 -19.02 -17.57
CA ASP A 105 -4.35 -18.39 -17.41
C ASP A 105 -4.12 -17.87 -15.98
N PHE A 106 -5.16 -17.34 -15.33
CA PHE A 106 -5.08 -16.85 -13.95
C PHE A 106 -5.05 -17.97 -12.91
N ALA A 107 -5.66 -19.11 -13.15
CA ALA A 107 -5.55 -20.26 -12.26
C ALA A 107 -4.11 -20.81 -12.26
N GLN A 108 -3.47 -20.89 -13.41
CA GLN A 108 -2.03 -21.23 -13.49
C GLN A 108 -1.16 -20.20 -12.80
N ALA A 109 -1.47 -18.90 -12.94
CA ALA A 109 -0.74 -17.84 -12.26
C ALA A 109 -0.87 -17.92 -10.73
N VAL A 110 -2.01 -18.38 -10.22
CA VAL A 110 -2.24 -18.65 -8.78
C VAL A 110 -1.40 -19.83 -8.32
N GLU A 111 -1.34 -20.91 -9.07
CA GLU A 111 -0.52 -22.10 -8.73
C GLU A 111 0.97 -21.77 -8.65
N GLN A 112 1.45 -20.85 -9.48
CA GLN A 112 2.86 -20.42 -9.51
C GLN A 112 3.21 -19.36 -8.47
N ASP A 113 2.23 -18.77 -7.80
CA ASP A 113 2.44 -17.70 -6.83
C ASP A 113 2.62 -18.26 -5.41
N PRO A 114 3.77 -18.02 -4.76
CA PRO A 114 4.04 -18.53 -3.41
C PRO A 114 3.00 -18.07 -2.37
N ARG A 115 2.33 -16.93 -2.58
CA ARG A 115 1.29 -16.41 -1.68
C ARG A 115 0.07 -17.34 -1.61
N PHE A 116 -0.16 -18.12 -2.66
CA PHE A 116 -1.32 -19.01 -2.82
C PHE A 116 -0.92 -20.48 -2.88
N SER A 117 0.24 -20.85 -2.35
CA SER A 117 0.82 -22.20 -2.42
C SER A 117 0.05 -23.26 -1.62
N SER A 118 -0.75 -22.87 -0.63
CA SER A 118 -1.55 -23.81 0.16
C SER A 118 -2.69 -24.42 -0.66
N PRO A 119 -2.97 -25.74 -0.51
CA PRO A 119 -4.09 -26.39 -1.18
C PRO A 119 -5.46 -25.76 -0.90
N ALA A 120 -5.61 -25.07 0.21
CA ALA A 120 -6.85 -24.37 0.55
C ALA A 120 -7.21 -23.26 -0.46
N TRP A 121 -6.21 -22.67 -1.13
CA TRP A 121 -6.43 -21.68 -2.19
C TRP A 121 -6.97 -22.27 -3.49
N GLN A 122 -6.88 -23.59 -3.68
CA GLN A 122 -7.44 -24.27 -4.85
C GLN A 122 -8.93 -24.58 -4.71
N GLN A 123 -9.53 -24.25 -3.57
CA GLN A 123 -10.94 -24.47 -3.29
C GLN A 123 -11.74 -23.17 -3.46
N TRP A 124 -12.97 -23.30 -3.94
CA TRP A 124 -13.90 -22.18 -3.98
C TRP A 124 -14.38 -21.85 -2.53
N PRO A 125 -14.52 -20.58 -2.14
CA PRO A 125 -14.38 -19.34 -2.92
C PRO A 125 -12.96 -18.77 -3.04
N TRP A 126 -11.96 -19.38 -2.40
CA TRP A 126 -10.60 -18.86 -2.28
C TRP A 126 -9.89 -18.78 -3.63
N LEU A 127 -10.05 -19.79 -4.48
CA LEU A 127 -9.53 -19.77 -5.84
C LEU A 127 -10.10 -18.59 -6.64
N GLY A 128 -11.40 -18.31 -6.48
CA GLY A 128 -12.04 -17.15 -7.10
C GLY A 128 -11.41 -15.82 -6.68
N LEU A 129 -11.10 -15.65 -5.39
CA LEU A 129 -10.44 -14.45 -4.89
C LEU A 129 -8.99 -14.34 -5.40
N ALA A 130 -8.24 -15.42 -5.40
CA ALA A 130 -6.87 -15.45 -5.89
C ALA A 130 -6.78 -15.17 -7.38
N THR A 131 -7.65 -15.79 -8.21
CA THR A 131 -7.71 -15.54 -9.66
C THR A 131 -8.16 -14.13 -9.98
N ALA A 132 -9.12 -13.55 -9.23
CA ALA A 132 -9.53 -12.15 -9.38
C ALA A 132 -8.35 -11.19 -9.08
N SER A 133 -7.56 -11.45 -8.04
CA SER A 133 -6.38 -10.62 -7.74
C SER A 133 -5.34 -10.70 -8.86
N LYS A 134 -5.09 -11.88 -9.44
CA LYS A 134 -4.20 -12.05 -10.60
C LYS A 134 -4.71 -11.34 -11.86
N ALA A 135 -6.01 -11.40 -12.13
CA ALA A 135 -6.63 -10.67 -13.22
C ALA A 135 -6.46 -9.15 -13.05
N TRP A 136 -6.59 -8.66 -11.82
CA TRP A 136 -6.41 -7.25 -11.50
C TRP A 136 -4.94 -6.81 -11.63
N GLU A 137 -3.99 -7.63 -11.19
CA GLU A 137 -2.55 -7.42 -11.41
C GLU A 137 -2.21 -7.30 -12.91
N ALA A 138 -2.70 -8.22 -13.73
CA ALA A 138 -2.48 -8.22 -15.17
C ALA A 138 -3.11 -7.00 -15.86
N TRP A 139 -4.33 -6.64 -15.48
CA TRP A 139 -5.00 -5.45 -16.00
C TRP A 139 -4.24 -4.17 -15.64
N TRP A 140 -3.74 -4.05 -14.40
CA TRP A 140 -2.98 -2.90 -13.95
C TRP A 140 -1.64 -2.76 -14.67
N GLN A 141 -0.94 -3.87 -14.94
CA GLN A 141 0.30 -3.84 -15.72
C GLN A 141 0.08 -3.22 -17.10
N GLU A 142 -1.02 -3.54 -17.76
CA GLU A 142 -1.41 -2.94 -19.03
C GLU A 142 -1.84 -1.47 -18.86
N ALA A 143 -2.67 -1.18 -17.86
CA ALA A 143 -3.19 0.16 -17.58
C ALA A 143 -2.08 1.16 -17.22
N SER A 144 -1.05 0.73 -16.52
CA SER A 144 0.09 1.57 -16.13
C SER A 144 1.12 1.78 -17.26
N SER A 145 0.89 1.21 -18.47
CA SER A 145 1.84 1.22 -19.59
C SER A 145 1.28 1.94 -20.82
N LEU A 146 0.64 3.08 -20.62
CA LEU A 146 0.05 3.87 -21.71
C LEU A 146 1.12 4.52 -22.59
N ARG A 147 0.82 4.60 -23.90
CA ARG A 147 1.69 5.31 -24.83
C ARG A 147 1.67 6.81 -24.55
N GLY A 148 2.86 7.42 -24.60
CA GLY A 148 3.01 8.87 -24.39
C GLY A 148 3.33 9.27 -22.98
N MET A 149 3.11 8.40 -21.97
CA MET A 149 3.54 8.67 -20.59
C MET A 149 5.06 8.84 -20.52
N GLN A 150 5.49 9.75 -19.65
CA GLN A 150 6.91 9.87 -19.30
C GLN A 150 7.39 8.57 -18.65
N ASP A 151 8.62 8.15 -18.96
CA ASP A 151 9.18 6.89 -18.45
C ASP A 151 9.21 6.87 -16.92
N HIS A 152 9.60 7.97 -16.30
CA HIS A 152 9.59 8.11 -14.84
C HIS A 152 8.20 7.94 -14.24
N SER A 153 7.17 8.60 -14.78
CA SER A 153 5.78 8.46 -14.34
C SER A 153 5.29 7.03 -14.51
N ARG A 154 5.63 6.38 -15.62
CA ARG A 154 5.27 4.99 -15.90
C ARG A 154 5.86 4.03 -14.88
N GLU A 155 7.15 4.19 -14.55
CA GLU A 155 7.82 3.36 -13.54
C GLU A 155 7.20 3.57 -12.15
N GLN A 156 6.91 4.82 -11.77
CA GLN A 156 6.24 5.13 -10.52
C GLN A 156 4.83 4.50 -10.46
N MET A 157 4.02 4.66 -11.50
CA MET A 157 2.67 4.07 -11.55
C MET A 157 2.71 2.54 -11.47
N ARG A 158 3.67 1.90 -12.15
CA ARG A 158 3.88 0.45 -12.05
C ARG A 158 4.28 0.03 -10.64
N PHE A 159 5.27 0.73 -10.07
CA PHE A 159 5.78 0.41 -8.74
C PHE A 159 4.70 0.58 -7.66
N TYR A 160 4.08 1.76 -7.58
CA TYR A 160 3.06 2.03 -6.57
C TYR A 160 1.80 1.19 -6.78
N GLY A 161 1.38 1.00 -8.02
CA GLY A 161 0.27 0.12 -8.33
C GLY A 161 0.53 -1.31 -7.87
N ARG A 162 1.73 -1.83 -8.10
CA ARG A 162 2.11 -3.16 -7.60
C ARG A 162 2.10 -3.23 -6.07
N GLN A 163 2.67 -2.22 -5.38
CA GLN A 163 2.63 -2.16 -3.91
C GLN A 163 1.19 -2.15 -3.37
N MET A 164 0.31 -1.37 -4.00
CA MET A 164 -1.10 -1.34 -3.64
C MET A 164 -1.79 -2.68 -3.86
N LEU A 165 -1.56 -3.33 -4.99
CA LEU A 165 -2.11 -4.64 -5.30
C LEU A 165 -1.60 -5.73 -4.36
N ASP A 166 -0.31 -5.70 -4.02
CA ASP A 166 0.27 -6.60 -3.03
C ASP A 166 -0.36 -6.38 -1.64
N MET A 167 -0.55 -5.13 -1.23
CA MET A 167 -1.20 -4.80 0.04
C MET A 167 -2.67 -5.28 0.08
N TRP A 168 -3.39 -5.16 -1.03
CA TRP A 168 -4.78 -5.60 -1.17
C TRP A 168 -4.92 -7.08 -1.56
N SER A 169 -3.82 -7.81 -1.66
CA SER A 169 -3.85 -9.25 -1.95
C SER A 169 -4.74 -10.00 -0.95
N PRO A 170 -5.58 -10.94 -1.41
CA PRO A 170 -6.42 -11.74 -0.51
C PRO A 170 -5.65 -12.51 0.55
N SER A 171 -4.38 -12.80 0.30
CA SER A 171 -3.50 -13.49 1.26
C SER A 171 -3.19 -12.66 2.52
N ASN A 172 -3.35 -11.34 2.46
CA ASN A 172 -2.99 -10.43 3.55
C ASN A 172 -4.16 -10.14 4.52
N TRP A 173 -5.36 -10.57 4.18
CA TRP A 173 -6.54 -10.27 5.00
C TRP A 173 -7.09 -11.51 5.66
N LEU A 174 -7.37 -11.43 6.96
CA LEU A 174 -7.85 -12.56 7.76
C LEU A 174 -9.07 -13.26 7.13
N TRP A 175 -10.07 -12.47 6.71
CA TRP A 175 -11.35 -13.00 6.18
C TRP A 175 -11.27 -13.51 4.74
N THR A 176 -10.19 -13.21 4.04
CA THR A 176 -9.95 -13.71 2.68
C THR A 176 -8.83 -14.74 2.60
N ASN A 177 -8.11 -14.97 3.70
CA ASN A 177 -7.04 -15.96 3.77
C ASN A 177 -7.54 -17.26 4.44
N PRO A 178 -7.66 -18.38 3.70
CA PRO A 178 -8.16 -19.64 4.24
C PRO A 178 -7.30 -20.20 5.36
N GLN A 179 -5.98 -20.01 5.30
CA GLN A 179 -5.06 -20.48 6.33
C GLN A 179 -5.24 -19.70 7.63
N ALA A 180 -5.38 -18.37 7.53
CA ALA A 180 -5.62 -17.50 8.68
C ALA A 180 -6.97 -17.80 9.33
N LEU A 181 -8.01 -18.03 8.54
CA LEU A 181 -9.33 -18.45 9.04
C LEU A 181 -9.26 -19.81 9.70
N GLN A 182 -8.60 -20.78 9.10
CA GLN A 182 -8.43 -22.12 9.70
C GLN A 182 -7.68 -22.03 11.02
N ALA A 183 -6.60 -21.25 11.11
CA ALA A 183 -5.84 -21.02 12.33
C ALA A 183 -6.70 -20.33 13.41
N ALA A 184 -7.54 -19.36 13.04
CA ALA A 184 -8.46 -18.69 13.94
C ALA A 184 -9.49 -19.67 14.53
N TRP A 185 -10.10 -20.51 13.68
CA TRP A 185 -11.05 -21.53 14.11
C TRP A 185 -10.41 -22.59 15.01
N SER A 186 -9.27 -23.17 14.59
CA SER A 186 -8.58 -24.24 15.33
C SER A 186 -8.07 -23.78 16.70
N SER A 187 -7.73 -22.49 16.83
CA SER A 187 -7.27 -21.91 18.11
C SER A 187 -8.39 -21.38 18.99
N GLY A 188 -9.66 -21.53 18.60
CA GLY A 188 -10.79 -20.91 19.30
C GLY A 188 -10.68 -19.37 19.39
N GLY A 189 -10.03 -18.73 18.40
CA GLY A 189 -9.84 -17.28 18.34
C GLY A 189 -8.61 -16.75 19.09
N GLN A 190 -7.84 -17.61 19.77
CA GLN A 190 -6.66 -17.16 20.53
C GLN A 190 -5.59 -16.50 19.65
N THR A 191 -5.41 -16.95 18.40
CA THR A 191 -4.50 -16.33 17.43
C THR A 191 -4.90 -14.91 17.09
N LEU A 192 -6.20 -14.63 17.03
CA LEU A 192 -6.75 -13.28 16.80
C LEU A 192 -6.46 -12.35 17.98
N LEU A 193 -6.67 -12.84 19.19
CA LEU A 193 -6.40 -12.06 20.41
C LEU A 193 -4.91 -11.74 20.54
N LYS A 194 -4.03 -12.69 20.23
CA LYS A 194 -2.58 -12.46 20.21
C LYS A 194 -2.18 -11.44 19.13
N GLY A 195 -2.72 -11.58 17.92
CA GLY A 195 -2.46 -10.63 16.83
C GLY A 195 -2.96 -9.21 17.16
N LEU A 196 -4.12 -9.10 17.76
CA LEU A 196 -4.65 -7.81 18.22
C LEU A 196 -3.75 -7.19 19.31
N GLY A 197 -3.31 -7.99 20.26
CA GLY A 197 -2.39 -7.55 21.32
C GLY A 197 -1.08 -7.02 20.73
N GLN A 198 -0.50 -7.71 19.73
CA GLN A 198 0.70 -7.27 19.04
C GLN A 198 0.47 -5.96 18.27
N ALA A 199 -0.65 -5.86 17.52
CA ALA A 199 -0.98 -4.64 16.79
C ALA A 199 -1.14 -3.42 17.71
N VAL A 200 -1.73 -3.61 18.89
CA VAL A 200 -1.84 -2.56 19.92
C VAL A 200 -0.46 -2.19 20.46
N ASP A 201 0.41 -3.17 20.72
CA ASP A 201 1.75 -2.91 21.21
C ASP A 201 2.61 -2.18 20.17
N ASP A 202 2.52 -2.54 18.87
CA ASP A 202 3.19 -1.84 17.78
C ASP A 202 2.70 -0.39 17.64
N MET A 203 1.38 -0.17 17.78
CA MET A 203 0.80 1.17 17.75
C MET A 203 1.29 2.03 18.93
N ARG A 204 1.42 1.43 20.11
CA ARG A 204 1.97 2.09 21.31
C ARG A 204 3.45 2.42 21.17
N GLN A 205 4.24 1.49 20.60
CA GLN A 205 5.66 1.73 20.31
C GLN A 205 5.86 2.87 19.31
N ASN A 206 5.03 2.96 18.28
CA ASN A 206 5.06 4.09 17.34
C ASN A 206 4.77 5.44 18.00
N GLN A 207 4.05 5.43 19.14
CA GLN A 207 3.76 6.61 19.95
C GLN A 207 4.76 6.81 21.12
N ASN A 208 5.86 6.04 21.16
CA ASN A 208 6.85 6.01 22.24
C ASN A 208 6.24 5.60 23.60
N LEU A 209 5.16 4.83 23.61
CA LEU A 209 4.54 4.28 24.81
C LEU A 209 5.04 2.86 25.07
N ALA A 210 5.15 2.47 26.34
CA ALA A 210 5.56 1.12 26.71
C ALA A 210 4.55 0.07 26.20
N PRO A 211 4.99 -1.12 25.70
CA PRO A 211 4.11 -2.20 25.32
C PRO A 211 3.29 -2.72 26.52
N LEU A 212 2.07 -3.18 26.24
CA LEU A 212 1.22 -3.78 27.26
C LEU A 212 1.64 -5.22 27.59
N ASN A 213 2.07 -5.96 26.58
CA ASN A 213 2.62 -7.28 26.75
C ASN A 213 4.14 -7.18 26.92
N LYS A 214 4.62 -7.43 28.13
CA LYS A 214 6.06 -7.64 28.33
C LYS A 214 6.43 -8.91 27.58
N ALA A 215 7.05 -8.78 26.41
CA ALA A 215 7.69 -9.91 25.77
C ALA A 215 8.76 -10.44 26.73
N PRO A 216 8.80 -11.74 27.02
CA PRO A 216 9.94 -12.34 27.69
C PRO A 216 11.04 -12.49 26.63
N VAL A 217 11.75 -11.43 26.36
CA VAL A 217 12.92 -11.47 25.49
C VAL A 217 14.11 -11.12 26.36
N ASP A 218 14.60 -12.13 27.04
CA ASP A 218 16.00 -12.21 27.41
C ASP A 218 16.75 -12.71 26.17
N ILE A 219 17.00 -11.82 25.21
CA ILE A 219 18.07 -12.05 24.23
C ILE A 219 19.33 -11.48 24.89
N GLY A 220 19.87 -12.22 25.84
CA GLY A 220 21.19 -11.96 26.35
C GLY A 220 22.20 -11.93 25.20
N PRO A 221 23.11 -10.95 25.14
CA PRO A 221 24.16 -10.91 24.14
C PRO A 221 25.04 -12.15 24.30
N GLY A 222 24.95 -13.10 23.39
CA GLY A 222 25.88 -14.22 23.36
C GLY A 222 25.34 -15.63 23.08
N LYS A 223 24.08 -15.79 22.64
CA LYS A 223 23.63 -17.10 22.13
C LYS A 223 23.19 -16.99 20.67
N GLY A 224 24.19 -16.71 19.82
CA GLY A 224 24.11 -17.00 18.41
C GLY A 224 24.53 -18.46 18.20
N LEU A 225 23.65 -19.24 17.55
CA LEU A 225 23.99 -20.51 16.94
C LEU A 225 24.87 -20.29 15.73
#